data_fc54d802ce751c68b073d33b0b478d90
#
_entry.id   fc54d802ce751c68b073d33b0b478d90
#
_cell.length_a   1.000
_cell.length_b   1.000
_cell.length_c   1.000
_cell.angle_alpha   90.00
_cell.angle_beta   90.00
_cell.angle_gamma   90.00
#
_symmetry.space_group_name_H-M   'P 1'
#
loop_
_entity.id
_entity.type
_entity.pdbx_description
1 polymer ?
#
loop_
_entity_poly.entity_id
_entity_poly.type
_entity_poly.pdbx_seq_one_letter_code
_entity_poly.pdbx_strand_id
1 'polypeptide(L)'
;MTAAPLAAPARRADARHNREVVLRTAMRVFAEEGPQASLARIAQRAGVGAGTVYRHFPSKDVLLEAVLAEHLDALVAAAERWSARAAPGDALFGFLLEVIEKSAGRQYVCDALTGDRGWPRAVLAAAVRRFHEALERLLRDARQAGVVRADVRVDDLSALAVGGAALRAAHRDQDRGTRLVRLLLEGLRTRPVTKPEPFRDPHSPPRHENPRHCGECGAPLPERATGRPPRYCGSACRQRAHRRRLAADELGVRSRR
;
A
#
# COMPACT_ATOMS: atom_id res chain seq x y z
N MET A 1 -56.83 -30.38 -23.02
CA MET A 1 -56.52 -29.22 -22.16
C MET A 1 -55.09 -29.35 -21.70
N THR A 2 -54.19 -28.64 -22.40
CA THR A 2 -52.75 -28.76 -22.26
C THR A 2 -52.29 -27.75 -21.20
N ALA A 3 -51.78 -28.23 -20.05
CA ALA A 3 -51.22 -27.42 -19.02
C ALA A 3 -49.93 -26.75 -19.52
N ALA A 4 -49.93 -25.44 -19.70
CA ALA A 4 -48.81 -24.62 -20.12
C ALA A 4 -47.84 -24.33 -18.97
N PRO A 5 -46.60 -23.93 -19.25
CA PRO A 5 -45.41 -24.16 -18.43
C PRO A 5 -45.21 -23.13 -17.33
N LEU A 6 -45.53 -23.48 -16.11
CA LEU A 6 -45.09 -22.76 -14.88
C LEU A 6 -43.62 -22.97 -14.55
N ALA A 7 -42.81 -23.54 -15.46
CA ALA A 7 -41.45 -23.96 -15.21
C ALA A 7 -40.33 -22.90 -15.41
N ALA A 8 -40.61 -21.79 -16.07
CA ALA A 8 -39.58 -20.82 -16.41
C ALA A 8 -39.10 -19.90 -15.24
N PRO A 9 -39.97 -19.35 -14.38
CA PRO A 9 -39.51 -18.53 -13.25
C PRO A 9 -38.82 -19.35 -12.15
N ALA A 10 -39.28 -20.57 -11.85
CA ALA A 10 -38.67 -21.45 -10.86
C ALA A 10 -37.25 -21.87 -11.29
N ARG A 11 -37.05 -22.29 -12.54
CA ARG A 11 -35.72 -22.62 -13.07
C ARG A 11 -34.72 -21.45 -13.06
N ARG A 12 -35.19 -20.22 -13.24
CA ARG A 12 -34.34 -19.01 -13.16
C ARG A 12 -33.99 -18.69 -11.68
N ALA A 13 -34.88 -18.94 -10.75
CA ALA A 13 -34.65 -18.78 -9.31
C ALA A 13 -33.60 -19.82 -8.84
N ASP A 14 -33.77 -21.07 -9.21
CA ASP A 14 -32.85 -22.18 -8.90
C ASP A 14 -31.46 -21.92 -9.48
N ALA A 15 -31.38 -21.43 -10.75
CA ALA A 15 -30.12 -21.11 -11.38
C ALA A 15 -29.40 -19.97 -10.66
N ARG A 16 -30.10 -18.90 -10.23
CA ARG A 16 -29.54 -17.82 -9.41
C ARG A 16 -29.06 -18.33 -8.08
N HIS A 17 -29.88 -19.09 -7.38
CA HIS A 17 -29.52 -19.70 -6.10
C HIS A 17 -28.26 -20.56 -6.21
N ASN A 18 -28.19 -21.45 -7.18
CA ASN A 18 -27.02 -22.31 -7.43
C ASN A 18 -25.77 -21.48 -7.72
N ARG A 19 -25.88 -20.41 -8.52
CA ARG A 19 -24.77 -19.49 -8.79
C ARG A 19 -24.24 -18.83 -7.50
N GLU A 20 -25.15 -18.37 -6.63
CA GLU A 20 -24.78 -17.77 -5.35
C GLU A 20 -24.14 -18.78 -4.38
N VAL A 21 -24.66 -20.01 -4.33
CA VAL A 21 -24.09 -21.10 -3.53
C VAL A 21 -22.67 -21.42 -3.98
N VAL A 22 -22.46 -21.57 -5.30
CA VAL A 22 -21.13 -21.81 -5.86
C VAL A 22 -20.19 -20.65 -5.54
N LEU A 23 -20.61 -19.40 -5.72
CA LEU A 23 -19.80 -18.24 -5.48
C LEU A 23 -19.38 -18.12 -4.00
N ARG A 24 -20.32 -18.26 -3.07
CA ARG A 24 -20.03 -18.24 -1.63
C ARG A 24 -19.10 -19.39 -1.20
N THR A 25 -19.28 -20.56 -1.80
CA THR A 25 -18.40 -21.70 -1.53
C THR A 25 -17.02 -21.48 -2.11
N ALA A 26 -16.91 -20.93 -3.32
CA ALA A 26 -15.63 -20.58 -3.93
C ALA A 26 -14.86 -19.54 -3.09
N MET A 27 -15.53 -18.53 -2.56
CA MET A 27 -14.90 -17.53 -1.67
C MET A 27 -14.25 -18.21 -0.44
N ARG A 28 -14.92 -19.20 0.17
CA ARG A 28 -14.36 -19.94 1.31
C ARG A 28 -13.21 -20.84 0.89
N VAL A 29 -13.39 -21.60 -0.18
CA VAL A 29 -12.37 -22.54 -0.69
C VAL A 29 -11.09 -21.78 -1.09
N PHE A 30 -11.22 -20.67 -1.80
CA PHE A 30 -10.05 -19.85 -2.17
C PHE A 30 -9.39 -19.16 -0.96
N ALA A 31 -10.14 -18.87 0.09
CA ALA A 31 -9.56 -18.36 1.33
C ALA A 31 -8.80 -19.43 2.12
N GLU A 32 -9.28 -20.67 2.10
CA GLU A 32 -8.70 -21.80 2.86
C GLU A 32 -7.58 -22.52 2.09
N GLU A 33 -7.81 -22.79 0.80
CA GLU A 33 -6.95 -23.65 -0.04
C GLU A 33 -6.15 -22.84 -1.09
N GLY A 34 -6.44 -21.53 -1.19
CA GLY A 34 -5.83 -20.66 -2.21
C GLY A 34 -6.47 -20.74 -3.60
N PRO A 35 -6.03 -19.89 -4.55
CA PRO A 35 -6.60 -19.78 -5.89
C PRO A 35 -6.31 -20.99 -6.77
N GLN A 36 -5.52 -21.95 -6.32
CA GLN A 36 -5.19 -23.18 -7.06
C GLN A 36 -6.28 -24.25 -6.94
N ALA A 37 -7.23 -24.11 -6.01
CA ALA A 37 -8.35 -25.05 -5.87
C ALA A 37 -9.10 -25.25 -7.18
N SER A 38 -9.50 -26.51 -7.46
CA SER A 38 -10.19 -26.88 -8.70
C SER A 38 -11.68 -26.58 -8.67
N LEU A 39 -12.29 -26.37 -9.85
CA LEU A 39 -13.75 -26.22 -9.96
C LEU A 39 -14.49 -27.48 -9.46
N ALA A 40 -13.93 -28.67 -9.65
CA ALA A 40 -14.48 -29.93 -9.14
C ALA A 40 -14.54 -29.94 -7.60
N ARG A 41 -13.47 -29.47 -6.95
CA ARG A 41 -13.43 -29.31 -5.47
C ARG A 41 -14.49 -28.34 -4.97
N ILE A 42 -14.68 -27.22 -5.67
CA ILE A 42 -15.71 -26.24 -5.34
C ILE A 42 -17.11 -26.82 -5.54
N ALA A 43 -17.35 -27.54 -6.64
CA ALA A 43 -18.63 -28.22 -6.90
C ALA A 43 -18.99 -29.22 -5.77
N GLN A 44 -18.01 -30.05 -5.39
CA GLN A 44 -18.16 -31.01 -4.29
C GLN A 44 -18.55 -30.30 -2.97
N ARG A 45 -17.83 -29.23 -2.62
CA ARG A 45 -18.11 -28.47 -1.37
C ARG A 45 -19.40 -27.65 -1.42
N ALA A 46 -19.84 -27.28 -2.61
CA ALA A 46 -21.10 -26.58 -2.84
C ALA A 46 -22.32 -27.51 -2.87
N GLY A 47 -22.11 -28.83 -2.94
CA GLY A 47 -23.18 -29.82 -3.06
C GLY A 47 -23.91 -29.76 -4.42
N VAL A 48 -23.23 -29.27 -5.48
CA VAL A 48 -23.80 -29.17 -6.84
C VAL A 48 -23.02 -30.01 -7.83
N GLY A 49 -23.67 -30.42 -8.90
CA GLY A 49 -22.98 -31.15 -9.99
C GLY A 49 -21.93 -30.27 -10.69
N ALA A 50 -20.80 -30.87 -11.08
CA ALA A 50 -19.74 -30.16 -11.81
C ALA A 50 -20.27 -29.45 -13.07
N GLY A 51 -21.19 -30.08 -13.82
CA GLY A 51 -21.85 -29.47 -14.97
C GLY A 51 -22.64 -28.21 -14.66
N THR A 52 -23.16 -28.08 -13.44
CA THR A 52 -23.83 -26.86 -12.96
C THR A 52 -22.80 -25.74 -12.75
N VAL A 53 -21.65 -26.04 -12.15
CA VAL A 53 -20.57 -25.07 -11.97
C VAL A 53 -20.07 -24.56 -13.34
N TYR A 54 -19.78 -25.47 -14.28
CA TYR A 54 -19.27 -25.08 -15.61
C TYR A 54 -20.28 -24.27 -16.42
N ARG A 55 -21.59 -24.45 -16.24
CA ARG A 55 -22.62 -23.61 -16.90
C ARG A 55 -22.59 -22.17 -16.41
N HIS A 56 -22.31 -21.94 -15.13
CA HIS A 56 -22.27 -20.61 -14.54
C HIS A 56 -20.88 -19.96 -14.67
N PHE A 57 -19.84 -20.78 -14.58
CA PHE A 57 -18.44 -20.36 -14.58
C PHE A 57 -17.63 -21.26 -15.52
N PRO A 58 -17.54 -20.90 -16.80
CA PRO A 58 -16.90 -21.73 -17.83
C PRO A 58 -15.42 -22.04 -17.59
N SER A 59 -14.75 -21.22 -16.77
CA SER A 59 -13.37 -21.44 -16.36
C SER A 59 -13.15 -21.03 -14.90
N LYS A 60 -12.02 -21.48 -14.33
CA LYS A 60 -11.59 -21.08 -13.00
C LYS A 60 -11.36 -19.56 -12.91
N ASP A 61 -10.83 -18.97 -13.97
CA ASP A 61 -10.56 -17.53 -14.01
C ASP A 61 -11.86 -16.72 -13.95
N VAL A 62 -12.90 -17.16 -14.67
CA VAL A 62 -14.25 -16.54 -14.59
C VAL A 62 -14.84 -16.61 -13.20
N LEU A 63 -14.65 -17.75 -12.52
CA LEU A 63 -15.12 -17.89 -11.14
C LEU A 63 -14.30 -17.00 -10.19
N LEU A 64 -12.98 -16.95 -10.36
CA LEU A 64 -12.10 -16.13 -9.53
C LEU A 64 -12.38 -14.64 -9.72
N GLU A 65 -12.61 -14.18 -10.97
CA GLU A 65 -13.05 -12.80 -11.23
C GLU A 65 -14.37 -12.46 -10.53
N ALA A 66 -15.34 -13.39 -10.57
CA ALA A 66 -16.60 -13.18 -9.87
C ALA A 66 -16.44 -13.12 -8.35
N VAL A 67 -15.56 -13.96 -7.79
CA VAL A 67 -15.23 -13.93 -6.34
C VAL A 67 -14.55 -12.61 -5.97
N LEU A 68 -13.64 -12.12 -6.81
CA LEU A 68 -12.97 -10.83 -6.59
C LEU A 68 -13.95 -9.67 -6.67
N ALA A 69 -14.83 -9.66 -7.66
CA ALA A 69 -15.85 -8.62 -7.80
C ALA A 69 -16.77 -8.56 -6.57
N GLU A 70 -17.26 -9.72 -6.10
CA GLU A 70 -18.08 -9.82 -4.89
C GLU A 70 -17.33 -9.34 -3.64
N HIS A 71 -16.05 -9.69 -3.53
CA HIS A 71 -15.21 -9.20 -2.43
C HIS A 71 -15.08 -7.68 -2.45
N LEU A 72 -14.83 -7.07 -3.61
CA LEU A 72 -14.74 -5.63 -3.75
C LEU A 72 -16.08 -4.93 -3.49
N ASP A 73 -17.19 -5.51 -3.95
CA ASP A 73 -18.53 -4.96 -3.67
C ASP A 73 -18.87 -5.02 -2.17
N ALA A 74 -18.43 -6.06 -1.47
CA ALA A 74 -18.54 -6.12 -0.02
C ALA A 74 -17.69 -5.05 0.70
N LEU A 75 -16.52 -4.69 0.14
CA LEU A 75 -15.70 -3.58 0.64
C LEU A 75 -16.35 -2.22 0.35
N VAL A 76 -16.97 -2.03 -0.83
CA VAL A 76 -17.74 -0.80 -1.13
C VAL A 76 -18.87 -0.61 -0.12
N ALA A 77 -19.64 -1.66 0.16
CA ALA A 77 -20.69 -1.62 1.19
C ALA A 77 -20.11 -1.34 2.60
N ALA A 78 -18.89 -1.81 2.89
CA ALA A 78 -18.19 -1.46 4.13
C ALA A 78 -17.83 0.03 4.19
N ALA A 79 -17.34 0.61 3.10
CA ALA A 79 -17.04 2.05 3.03
C ALA A 79 -18.27 2.91 3.32
N GLU A 80 -19.44 2.53 2.76
CA GLU A 80 -20.70 3.21 3.02
C GLU A 80 -21.11 3.12 4.50
N ARG A 81 -20.96 1.93 5.12
CA ARG A 81 -21.25 1.76 6.55
C ARG A 81 -20.33 2.60 7.43
N TRP A 82 -19.04 2.69 7.10
CA TRP A 82 -18.10 3.53 7.83
C TRP A 82 -18.42 5.01 7.69
N SER A 83 -18.68 5.48 6.47
CA SER A 83 -19.08 6.87 6.21
C SER A 83 -20.35 7.29 6.96
N ALA A 84 -21.31 6.38 7.10
CA ALA A 84 -22.58 6.67 7.77
C ALA A 84 -22.51 6.69 9.32
N ARG A 85 -21.47 6.08 9.92
CA ARG A 85 -21.44 5.80 11.38
C ARG A 85 -20.29 6.47 12.13
N ALA A 86 -19.28 6.97 11.44
CA ALA A 86 -18.06 7.47 12.05
C ALA A 86 -17.71 8.87 11.56
N ALA A 87 -16.92 9.62 12.35
CA ALA A 87 -16.32 10.86 11.89
C ALA A 87 -15.38 10.59 10.70
N PRO A 88 -15.18 11.56 9.78
CA PRO A 88 -14.45 11.32 8.52
C PRO A 88 -13.09 10.65 8.67
N GLY A 89 -12.31 11.03 9.69
CA GLY A 89 -11.02 10.39 9.97
C GLY A 89 -11.17 8.94 10.42
N ASP A 90 -12.06 8.68 11.36
CA ASP A 90 -12.30 7.33 11.88
C ASP A 90 -12.92 6.42 10.81
N ALA A 91 -13.76 6.98 9.94
CA ALA A 91 -14.33 6.28 8.80
C ALA A 91 -13.25 5.80 7.82
N LEU A 92 -12.31 6.68 7.42
CA LEU A 92 -11.23 6.32 6.52
C LEU A 92 -10.29 5.28 7.16
N PHE A 93 -9.79 5.54 8.38
CA PHE A 93 -8.81 4.65 9.03
C PHE A 93 -9.43 3.31 9.42
N GLY A 94 -10.67 3.30 9.91
CA GLY A 94 -11.41 2.09 10.21
C GLY A 94 -11.67 1.26 8.95
N PHE A 95 -12.06 1.90 7.85
CA PHE A 95 -12.22 1.24 6.56
C PHE A 95 -10.92 0.64 6.04
N LEU A 96 -9.80 1.37 6.08
CA LEU A 96 -8.49 0.86 5.65
C LEU A 96 -8.06 -0.35 6.47
N LEU A 97 -8.27 -0.34 7.79
CA LEU A 97 -8.00 -1.49 8.65
C LEU A 97 -8.87 -2.69 8.25
N GLU A 98 -10.17 -2.48 7.99
CA GLU A 98 -11.07 -3.56 7.54
C GLU A 98 -10.64 -4.14 6.18
N VAL A 99 -10.23 -3.28 5.22
CA VAL A 99 -9.70 -3.71 3.91
C VAL A 99 -8.46 -4.58 4.10
N ILE A 100 -7.49 -4.12 4.89
CA ILE A 100 -6.24 -4.82 5.17
C ILE A 100 -6.53 -6.17 5.84
N GLU A 101 -7.41 -6.21 6.82
CA GLU A 101 -7.76 -7.43 7.54
C GLU A 101 -8.42 -8.47 6.62
N LYS A 102 -9.39 -8.02 5.82
CA LYS A 102 -10.10 -8.91 4.88
C LYS A 102 -9.24 -9.37 3.71
N SER A 103 -8.18 -8.63 3.37
CA SER A 103 -7.26 -8.96 2.28
C SER A 103 -6.02 -9.74 2.75
N ALA A 104 -5.75 -9.80 4.05
CA ALA A 104 -4.59 -10.50 4.60
C ALA A 104 -4.60 -11.99 4.23
N GLY A 105 -3.46 -12.48 3.71
CA GLY A 105 -3.31 -13.86 3.24
C GLY A 105 -4.00 -14.17 1.89
N ARG A 106 -4.63 -13.19 1.24
CA ARG A 106 -5.30 -13.34 -0.05
C ARG A 106 -4.54 -12.61 -1.14
N GLN A 107 -3.40 -13.18 -1.55
CA GLN A 107 -2.52 -12.55 -2.56
C GLN A 107 -3.28 -12.20 -3.85
N TYR A 108 -4.23 -13.04 -4.28
CA TYR A 108 -5.04 -12.79 -5.47
C TYR A 108 -5.92 -11.53 -5.38
N VAL A 109 -6.30 -11.09 -4.17
CA VAL A 109 -7.01 -9.81 -3.95
C VAL A 109 -6.04 -8.65 -4.16
N CYS A 110 -4.82 -8.77 -3.63
CA CYS A 110 -3.77 -7.77 -3.78
C CYS A 110 -3.41 -7.60 -5.27
N ASP A 111 -3.22 -8.70 -6.00
CA ASP A 111 -2.93 -8.71 -7.45
C ASP A 111 -4.05 -8.01 -8.25
N ALA A 112 -5.32 -8.19 -7.85
CA ALA A 112 -6.44 -7.52 -8.50
C ALA A 112 -6.48 -6.01 -8.27
N LEU A 113 -6.06 -5.56 -7.10
CA LEU A 113 -5.99 -4.14 -6.74
C LEU A 113 -4.81 -3.41 -7.40
N THR A 114 -3.70 -4.13 -7.63
CA THR A 114 -2.50 -3.55 -8.28
C THR A 114 -2.51 -3.64 -9.80
N GLY A 115 -3.44 -4.40 -10.39
CA GLY A 115 -3.53 -4.57 -11.84
C GLY A 115 -2.43 -5.44 -12.47
N ASP A 116 -1.66 -6.16 -11.68
CA ASP A 116 -0.38 -6.78 -12.05
C ASP A 116 -0.52 -8.04 -12.93
N ARG A 117 -1.72 -8.59 -13.13
CA ARG A 117 -1.94 -9.86 -13.86
C ARG A 117 -2.70 -9.75 -15.20
N GLY A 118 -2.76 -8.55 -15.80
CA GLY A 118 -3.45 -8.40 -17.08
C GLY A 118 -4.95 -8.69 -17.00
N TRP A 119 -5.54 -8.69 -15.81
CA TRP A 119 -6.96 -8.69 -15.59
C TRP A 119 -7.46 -7.26 -15.84
N PRO A 120 -8.54 -7.01 -16.47
CA PRO A 120 -9.87 -7.47 -16.10
C PRO A 120 -10.81 -7.72 -17.28
N ARG A 121 -11.67 -8.67 -17.15
CA ARG A 121 -12.96 -8.62 -17.82
C ARG A 121 -13.80 -7.48 -17.21
N ALA A 122 -14.78 -6.98 -17.98
CA ALA A 122 -15.53 -5.76 -17.63
C ALA A 122 -16.15 -5.74 -16.22
N VAL A 123 -16.51 -6.91 -15.69
CA VAL A 123 -17.13 -7.05 -14.35
C VAL A 123 -16.16 -6.69 -13.24
N LEU A 124 -14.94 -7.23 -13.25
CA LEU A 124 -13.93 -6.94 -12.24
C LEU A 124 -13.47 -5.48 -12.34
N ALA A 125 -13.27 -4.95 -13.57
CA ALA A 125 -12.93 -3.55 -13.79
C ALA A 125 -13.98 -2.59 -13.19
N ALA A 126 -15.27 -2.92 -13.34
CA ALA A 126 -16.34 -2.13 -12.76
C ALA A 126 -16.32 -2.16 -11.21
N ALA A 127 -16.04 -3.32 -10.62
CA ALA A 127 -15.93 -3.46 -9.17
C ALA A 127 -14.72 -2.69 -8.63
N VAL A 128 -13.55 -2.77 -9.29
CA VAL A 128 -12.34 -1.99 -8.95
C VAL A 128 -12.62 -0.50 -9.01
N ARG A 129 -13.30 0.00 -10.05
CA ARG A 129 -13.67 1.42 -10.13
C ARG A 129 -14.55 1.84 -8.96
N ARG A 130 -15.62 1.09 -8.65
CA ARG A 130 -16.51 1.38 -7.51
C ARG A 130 -15.73 1.43 -6.18
N PHE A 131 -14.81 0.51 -5.99
CA PHE A 131 -13.94 0.49 -4.81
C PHE A 131 -13.06 1.75 -4.74
N HIS A 132 -12.39 2.14 -5.83
CA HIS A 132 -11.58 3.37 -5.87
C HIS A 132 -12.44 4.61 -5.62
N GLU A 133 -13.62 4.71 -6.23
CA GLU A 133 -14.55 5.82 -6.01
C GLU A 133 -15.01 5.92 -4.54
N ALA A 134 -15.27 4.78 -3.88
CA ALA A 134 -15.62 4.74 -2.47
C ALA A 134 -14.43 5.19 -1.59
N LEU A 135 -13.24 4.73 -1.88
CA LEU A 135 -12.01 5.12 -1.19
C LEU A 135 -11.69 6.61 -1.37
N GLU A 136 -11.89 7.13 -2.59
CA GLU A 136 -11.69 8.55 -2.89
C GLU A 136 -12.68 9.45 -2.14
N ARG A 137 -13.95 9.02 -1.99
CA ARG A 137 -14.94 9.73 -1.17
C ARG A 137 -14.47 9.83 0.28
N LEU A 138 -14.12 8.71 0.90
CA LEU A 138 -13.62 8.68 2.28
C LEU A 138 -12.36 9.55 2.47
N LEU A 139 -11.43 9.50 1.51
CA LEU A 139 -10.22 10.33 1.55
C LEU A 139 -10.55 11.83 1.45
N ARG A 140 -11.46 12.21 0.57
CA ARG A 140 -11.90 13.58 0.40
C ARG A 140 -12.52 14.13 1.68
N ASP A 141 -13.42 13.36 2.31
CA ASP A 141 -14.10 13.76 3.54
C ASP A 141 -13.08 13.91 4.69
N ALA A 142 -12.13 12.97 4.81
CA ALA A 142 -11.07 13.02 5.82
C ALA A 142 -10.10 14.20 5.60
N ARG A 143 -9.80 14.58 4.34
CA ARG A 143 -9.02 15.78 4.01
C ARG A 143 -9.77 17.06 4.34
N GLN A 144 -11.06 17.15 4.02
CA GLN A 144 -11.89 18.31 4.37
C GLN A 144 -11.98 18.50 5.89
N ALA A 145 -11.99 17.41 6.65
CA ALA A 145 -11.93 17.44 8.10
C ALA A 145 -10.52 17.74 8.65
N GLY A 146 -9.51 17.91 7.79
CA GLY A 146 -8.15 18.25 8.19
C GLY A 146 -7.38 17.12 8.91
N VAL A 147 -7.84 15.87 8.86
CA VAL A 147 -7.23 14.76 9.62
C VAL A 147 -6.23 13.93 8.82
N VAL A 148 -6.20 14.09 7.49
CA VAL A 148 -5.28 13.42 6.57
C VAL A 148 -4.44 14.44 5.82
N ARG A 149 -3.19 14.13 5.59
CA ARG A 149 -2.23 14.94 4.84
C ARG A 149 -2.76 15.24 3.43
N ALA A 150 -2.52 16.45 2.94
CA ALA A 150 -3.01 16.90 1.64
C ALA A 150 -2.32 16.21 0.44
N ASP A 151 -1.10 15.69 0.65
CA ASP A 151 -0.30 15.01 -0.37
C ASP A 151 -0.66 13.53 -0.59
N VAL A 152 -1.45 12.92 0.30
CA VAL A 152 -1.89 11.52 0.19
C VAL A 152 -2.88 11.36 -0.98
N ARG A 153 -2.66 10.41 -1.86
CA ARG A 153 -3.52 10.07 -3.00
C ARG A 153 -4.28 8.77 -2.78
N VAL A 154 -5.33 8.52 -3.57
CA VAL A 154 -6.08 7.25 -3.52
C VAL A 154 -5.21 6.05 -3.87
N ASP A 155 -4.26 6.22 -4.80
CA ASP A 155 -3.32 5.18 -5.19
C ASP A 155 -2.37 4.82 -4.05
N ASP A 156 -1.95 5.82 -3.24
CA ASP A 156 -1.14 5.59 -2.03
C ASP A 156 -1.90 4.73 -1.02
N LEU A 157 -3.20 5.00 -0.83
CA LEU A 157 -4.05 4.21 0.06
C LEU A 157 -4.22 2.78 -0.43
N SER A 158 -4.37 2.58 -1.75
CA SER A 158 -4.46 1.25 -2.35
C SER A 158 -3.15 0.48 -2.17
N ALA A 159 -2.00 1.12 -2.41
CA ALA A 159 -0.67 0.54 -2.20
C ALA A 159 -0.43 0.19 -0.72
N LEU A 160 -0.82 1.10 0.19
CA LEU A 160 -0.72 0.86 1.63
C LEU A 160 -1.64 -0.25 2.12
N ALA A 161 -2.84 -0.40 1.53
CA ALA A 161 -3.73 -1.50 1.86
C ALA A 161 -3.12 -2.85 1.46
N VAL A 162 -2.50 -2.94 0.27
CA VAL A 162 -1.78 -4.13 -0.20
C VAL A 162 -0.57 -4.43 0.68
N GLY A 163 0.28 -3.42 0.93
CA GLY A 163 1.46 -3.56 1.81
C GLY A 163 1.07 -3.93 3.24
N GLY A 164 0.00 -3.33 3.76
CA GLY A 164 -0.55 -3.64 5.09
C GLY A 164 -1.10 -5.06 5.19
N ALA A 165 -1.76 -5.56 4.13
CA ALA A 165 -2.25 -6.94 4.08
C ALA A 165 -1.09 -7.95 4.06
N ALA A 166 -0.02 -7.68 3.32
CA ALA A 166 1.20 -8.47 3.31
C ALA A 166 1.90 -8.44 4.68
N LEU A 167 2.04 -7.26 5.28
CA LEU A 167 2.61 -7.07 6.61
C LEU A 167 1.86 -7.89 7.67
N ARG A 168 0.52 -7.83 7.63
CA ARG A 168 -0.33 -8.58 8.54
C ARG A 168 -0.19 -10.10 8.33
N ALA A 169 -0.16 -10.56 7.09
CA ALA A 169 -0.01 -11.98 6.75
C ALA A 169 1.36 -12.56 7.16
N ALA A 170 2.40 -11.74 7.17
CA ALA A 170 3.75 -12.15 7.56
C ALA A 170 3.91 -12.44 9.06
N HIS A 171 2.99 -11.97 9.90
CA HIS A 171 3.06 -12.15 11.35
C HIS A 171 2.10 -13.22 11.84
N ARG A 172 2.63 -14.22 12.59
CA ARG A 172 1.82 -15.24 13.27
C ARG A 172 0.97 -14.65 14.40
N ASP A 173 1.53 -13.67 15.11
CA ASP A 173 0.83 -12.89 16.12
C ASP A 173 -0.03 -11.82 15.43
N GLN A 174 -1.34 -12.02 15.47
CA GLN A 174 -2.34 -11.17 14.84
C GLN A 174 -2.39 -9.77 15.47
N ASP A 175 -2.20 -9.66 16.77
CA ASP A 175 -2.21 -8.37 17.48
C ASP A 175 -1.00 -7.53 17.12
N ARG A 176 0.16 -8.17 17.01
CA ARG A 176 1.39 -7.52 16.53
C ARG A 176 1.24 -7.05 15.08
N GLY A 177 0.70 -7.88 14.20
CA GLY A 177 0.42 -7.52 12.81
C GLY A 177 -0.50 -6.31 12.70
N THR A 178 -1.60 -6.32 13.46
CA THR A 178 -2.57 -5.20 13.52
C THR A 178 -1.92 -3.92 14.06
N ARG A 179 -1.11 -4.02 15.11
CA ARG A 179 -0.37 -2.87 15.66
C ARG A 179 0.56 -2.24 14.63
N LEU A 180 1.32 -3.05 13.88
CA LEU A 180 2.23 -2.56 12.84
C LEU A 180 1.47 -1.86 11.71
N VAL A 181 0.33 -2.40 11.29
CA VAL A 181 -0.55 -1.74 10.31
C VAL A 181 -1.04 -0.40 10.83
N ARG A 182 -1.46 -0.31 12.09
CA ARG A 182 -1.89 0.97 12.70
C ARG A 182 -0.76 2.00 12.69
N LEU A 183 0.46 1.61 13.05
CA LEU A 183 1.63 2.49 12.98
C LEU A 183 1.90 3.00 11.55
N LEU A 184 1.74 2.13 10.54
CA LEU A 184 1.85 2.51 9.14
C LEU A 184 0.80 3.56 8.76
N LEU A 185 -0.45 3.34 9.13
CA LEU A 185 -1.56 4.25 8.82
C LEU A 185 -1.50 5.58 9.59
N GLU A 186 -0.91 5.61 10.80
CA GLU A 186 -0.69 6.85 11.55
C GLU A 186 0.18 7.86 10.77
N GLY A 187 1.07 7.40 9.89
CA GLY A 187 1.86 8.25 9.01
C GLY A 187 1.04 9.07 8.00
N LEU A 188 -0.22 8.73 7.78
CA LEU A 188 -1.15 9.46 6.89
C LEU A 188 -1.80 10.67 7.59
N ARG A 189 -1.74 10.74 8.91
CA ARG A 189 -2.40 11.81 9.69
C ARG A 189 -1.67 13.14 9.54
N THR A 190 -2.42 14.23 9.66
CA THR A 190 -1.92 15.61 9.59
C THR A 190 -1.07 16.04 10.79
N ARG A 191 -0.96 15.24 11.87
CA ARG A 191 -0.02 15.56 12.95
C ARG A 191 1.35 15.77 12.32
N PRO A 192 2.05 16.88 12.69
CA PRO A 192 3.39 17.08 12.18
C PRO A 192 4.20 15.85 12.61
N VAL A 193 4.47 14.97 11.67
CA VAL A 193 5.67 14.17 11.73
C VAL A 193 6.73 15.23 11.98
N THR A 194 7.32 15.24 13.17
CA THR A 194 8.53 16.04 13.46
C THR A 194 9.29 16.09 12.16
N LYS A 195 9.54 17.32 11.62
CA LYS A 195 10.26 17.50 10.35
C LYS A 195 11.27 16.38 10.28
N PRO A 196 11.24 15.50 9.26
CA PRO A 196 12.22 14.44 9.21
C PRO A 196 13.55 15.16 9.22
N GLU A 197 14.27 15.09 10.35
CA GLU A 197 15.68 15.45 10.30
C GLU A 197 16.22 14.59 9.15
N PRO A 198 16.88 15.21 8.13
CA PRO A 198 17.40 14.43 7.03
C PRO A 198 18.19 13.29 7.66
N PHE A 199 17.83 12.04 7.30
CA PHE A 199 18.49 10.84 7.82
C PHE A 199 19.99 11.05 7.72
N ARG A 200 20.63 11.36 8.86
CA ARG A 200 22.07 11.47 8.95
C ARG A 200 22.55 10.05 9.10
N ASP A 201 23.03 9.48 8.00
CA ASP A 201 23.84 8.28 8.06
C ASP A 201 24.98 8.55 9.04
N PRO A 202 25.09 7.83 10.17
CA PRO A 202 26.15 8.02 11.15
C PRO A 202 27.56 7.79 10.54
N HIS A 203 27.63 7.15 9.37
CA HIS A 203 28.87 6.97 8.59
C HIS A 203 29.05 8.00 7.47
N SER A 204 28.07 8.88 7.24
CA SER A 204 28.30 10.01 6.31
C SER A 204 29.32 10.96 6.92
N PRO A 205 30.41 11.25 6.21
CA PRO A 205 31.39 12.23 6.68
C PRO A 205 30.65 13.55 6.94
N PRO A 206 31.00 14.26 8.04
CA PRO A 206 30.32 15.50 8.40
C PRO A 206 30.27 16.42 7.18
N ARG A 207 29.07 16.83 6.77
CA ARG A 207 28.94 17.88 5.74
C ARG A 207 29.75 19.05 6.26
N HIS A 208 30.82 19.40 5.55
CA HIS A 208 31.70 20.49 5.90
C HIS A 208 30.82 21.71 6.13
N GLU A 209 30.70 22.13 7.38
CA GLU A 209 30.15 23.43 7.70
C GLU A 209 30.91 24.44 6.86
N ASN A 210 30.18 25.26 6.12
CA ASN A 210 30.79 26.26 5.25
C ASN A 210 31.63 27.16 6.15
N PRO A 211 32.97 27.11 6.10
CA PRO A 211 33.78 27.89 7.03
C PRO A 211 33.57 29.36 6.71
N ARG A 212 32.88 30.06 7.61
CA ARG A 212 32.64 31.51 7.47
C ARG A 212 33.92 32.31 7.60
N HIS A 213 35.01 31.68 8.02
CA HIS A 213 36.33 32.31 8.27
C HIS A 213 37.46 31.49 7.63
N CYS A 214 38.49 32.17 7.20
CA CYS A 214 39.69 31.57 6.63
C CYS A 214 40.38 30.66 7.65
N GLY A 215 40.60 29.39 7.28
CA GLY A 215 41.23 28.39 8.17
C GLY A 215 42.71 28.68 8.49
N GLU A 216 43.32 29.72 7.93
CA GLU A 216 44.74 30.09 8.16
C GLU A 216 44.90 31.42 8.92
N CYS A 217 44.13 32.45 8.59
CA CYS A 217 44.26 33.77 9.21
C CYS A 217 42.98 34.26 9.96
N GLY A 218 41.92 33.49 9.97
CA GLY A 218 40.66 33.83 10.65
C GLY A 218 39.86 34.95 9.98
N ALA A 219 40.26 35.47 8.84
CA ALA A 219 39.52 36.54 8.14
C ALA A 219 38.18 35.98 7.60
N PRO A 220 37.09 36.79 7.57
CA PRO A 220 35.81 36.37 7.00
C PRO A 220 35.97 36.03 5.52
N LEU A 221 35.29 34.98 5.09
CA LEU A 221 35.26 34.52 3.71
C LEU A 221 34.04 35.07 2.99
N PRO A 222 34.15 35.49 1.71
CA PRO A 222 33.03 35.98 0.95
C PRO A 222 32.03 34.85 0.66
N GLU A 223 30.73 35.13 0.85
CA GLU A 223 29.65 34.24 0.45
C GLU A 223 29.59 34.17 -1.07
N ARG A 224 29.56 32.93 -1.61
CA ARG A 224 29.38 32.68 -3.05
C ARG A 224 28.04 32.00 -3.25
N ALA A 225 27.24 32.52 -4.19
CA ALA A 225 25.93 32.01 -4.52
C ALA A 225 25.93 30.59 -5.13
N THR A 226 27.07 30.18 -5.74
CA THR A 226 27.22 28.87 -6.40
C THR A 226 28.64 28.34 -6.24
N GLY A 227 28.80 27.01 -6.17
CA GLY A 227 30.09 26.33 -6.14
C GLY A 227 30.58 25.98 -4.73
N ARG A 228 31.70 25.24 -4.64
CA ARG A 228 32.32 24.83 -3.37
C ARG A 228 32.85 26.06 -2.63
N PRO A 229 32.49 26.27 -1.37
CA PRO A 229 32.93 27.43 -0.59
C PRO A 229 34.43 27.46 -0.43
N PRO A 230 35.03 28.65 -0.49
CA PRO A 230 36.47 28.81 -0.32
C PRO A 230 36.85 28.49 1.13
N ARG A 231 37.93 27.77 1.32
CA ARG A 231 38.48 27.44 2.65
C ARG A 231 39.52 28.46 3.13
N TYR A 232 40.05 29.26 2.21
CA TYR A 232 41.07 30.28 2.47
C TYR A 232 40.69 31.59 1.77
N CYS A 233 41.03 32.71 2.39
CA CYS A 233 40.71 34.05 1.84
C CYS A 233 41.50 34.41 0.57
N GLY A 234 42.62 33.71 0.29
CA GLY A 234 43.44 33.95 -0.91
C GLY A 234 44.56 32.92 -1.10
N SER A 235 45.34 33.11 -2.17
CA SER A 235 46.45 32.22 -2.53
C SER A 235 47.53 32.14 -1.45
N ALA A 236 47.86 33.26 -0.82
CA ALA A 236 48.86 33.31 0.24
C ALA A 236 48.50 32.45 1.46
N CYS A 237 47.25 32.45 1.89
CA CYS A 237 46.76 31.59 2.99
C CYS A 237 46.70 30.13 2.58
N ARG A 238 46.35 29.83 1.32
CA ARG A 238 46.38 28.48 0.78
C ARG A 238 47.79 27.90 0.76
N GLN A 239 48.80 28.69 0.33
CA GLN A 239 50.19 28.26 0.33
C GLN A 239 50.76 28.06 1.74
N ARG A 240 50.43 28.92 2.70
CA ARG A 240 50.85 28.75 4.11
C ARG A 240 50.25 27.45 4.71
N ALA A 241 49.00 27.21 4.50
CA ALA A 241 48.35 25.97 4.96
C ALA A 241 48.94 24.73 4.29
N HIS A 242 49.34 24.81 3.01
CA HIS A 242 50.00 23.72 2.31
C HIS A 242 51.40 23.43 2.89
N ARG A 243 52.23 24.44 3.08
CA ARG A 243 53.56 24.28 3.69
C ARG A 243 53.48 23.69 5.08
N ARG A 244 52.54 24.15 5.90
CA ARG A 244 52.33 23.61 7.25
C ARG A 244 51.92 22.12 7.26
N ARG A 245 51.13 21.68 6.28
CA ARG A 245 50.80 20.26 6.14
C ARG A 245 52.02 19.42 5.74
N LEU A 246 52.81 19.89 4.76
CA LEU A 246 54.03 19.18 4.37
C LEU A 246 55.02 19.05 5.54
N ALA A 247 55.19 20.12 6.31
CA ALA A 247 56.07 20.08 7.51
C ALA A 247 55.51 19.11 8.60
N ALA A 248 54.20 19.00 8.75
CA ALA A 248 53.60 18.05 9.68
C ALA A 248 53.73 16.59 9.22
N ASP A 249 53.62 16.33 7.93
CA ASP A 249 53.82 15.01 7.34
C ASP A 249 55.27 14.54 7.47
N GLU A 250 56.25 15.45 7.29
CA GLU A 250 57.69 15.16 7.49
C GLU A 250 58.01 14.83 8.96
N LEU A 251 57.38 15.52 9.90
CA LEU A 251 57.52 15.24 11.33
C LEU A 251 56.85 13.93 11.73
N GLY A 252 55.66 13.61 11.15
CA GLY A 252 54.94 12.35 11.37
C GLY A 252 55.66 11.11 10.84
N VAL A 253 56.44 11.26 9.76
CA VAL A 253 57.29 10.18 9.21
C VAL A 253 58.54 9.96 10.07
N ARG A 254 59.10 10.98 10.69
CA ARG A 254 60.26 10.84 11.62
C ARG A 254 59.90 10.21 12.95
N SER A 255 58.64 10.28 13.39
CA SER A 255 58.14 9.70 14.63
C SER A 255 57.82 8.16 14.52
N ARG A 256 57.84 7.63 13.30
CA ARG A 256 57.59 6.19 13.03
C ARG A 256 58.83 5.40 12.59
N ARG A 257 59.99 5.95 12.75
CA ARG A 257 61.28 5.26 12.61
C ARG A 257 61.99 5.27 14.02
#